data_4eb0c0ab2a7dc526e92c084ced0750c3
#
_entry.id   4eb0c0ab2a7dc526e92c084ced0750c3
#
_cell.length_a   1.000
_cell.length_b   1.000
_cell.length_c   1.000
_cell.angle_alpha   90.00
_cell.angle_beta   90.00
_cell.angle_gamma   90.00
#
_symmetry.space_group_name_H-M   'P 1'
#
loop_
_entity.id
_entity.type
_entity.pdbx_description
1 polymer ?
#
loop_
_entity_poly.entity_id
_entity_poly.type
_entity_poly.pdbx_seq_one_letter_code
_entity_poly.pdbx_strand_id
1 'polypeptide(L)'
;MALANPCLDFCLGIFGTGLWSVLDNLCVLKRGKPPVAWLATEKIFMTLKSVRPKKFLGQHFLKDQNVAKAIADTVDACPDIPVLEVGPGMGVLTQYLLPKKRETKVVEIDFESVAYLREEYPQLEENIIEDDFLKMHLEHTFGGRPFVLTGNYPYNISSQIFFKMLDYRELIPCCTGMIQKEVAERLAAKPGCKAYGILSVLVQLWYDVEYLFTVEPGVFNPPPKVKSAVIRMTRNEATSCGCDERLLRRVVKTTFNQRRKMMRGSLKPLFAQLDQEQGRTAGGHADFLAQPLLTKRPEQLSVQDFIDLTNAVEQEMKG
;
A
#
# COMPACT_ATOMS: atom_id res chain seq x y z
N MET A 1 -36.64 50.63 -16.53
CA MET A 1 -36.69 49.15 -16.59
C MET A 1 -35.28 48.63 -16.75
N ALA A 2 -34.62 48.29 -15.67
CA ALA A 2 -33.27 47.70 -15.68
C ALA A 2 -33.45 46.19 -15.72
N LEU A 3 -32.92 45.58 -16.81
CA LEU A 3 -32.89 44.13 -16.97
C LEU A 3 -31.85 43.56 -15.98
N ALA A 4 -32.33 42.82 -15.00
CA ALA A 4 -31.50 42.06 -14.10
C ALA A 4 -30.68 41.01 -14.91
N ASN A 5 -29.37 40.99 -14.70
CA ASN A 5 -28.46 40.11 -15.39
C ASN A 5 -28.21 38.85 -14.50
N PRO A 6 -28.73 37.67 -14.83
CA PRO A 6 -28.68 36.50 -13.98
C PRO A 6 -27.24 35.97 -13.69
N CYS A 7 -26.23 36.50 -14.38
CA CYS A 7 -24.83 36.16 -14.12
C CYS A 7 -24.23 36.86 -12.89
N LEU A 8 -24.83 37.95 -12.38
CA LEU A 8 -24.29 38.68 -11.22
C LEU A 8 -24.61 37.99 -9.88
N ASP A 9 -25.77 37.35 -9.79
CA ASP A 9 -26.20 36.69 -8.54
C ASP A 9 -25.44 35.38 -8.27
N PHE A 10 -24.90 34.74 -9.31
CA PHE A 10 -24.10 33.51 -9.17
C PHE A 10 -22.68 33.77 -8.64
N CYS A 11 -22.10 34.94 -8.95
CA CYS A 11 -20.76 35.31 -8.52
C CYS A 11 -20.69 35.81 -7.06
N LEU A 12 -21.81 36.29 -6.49
CA LEU A 12 -21.84 36.82 -5.12
C LEU A 12 -21.81 35.74 -4.02
N GLY A 13 -22.12 34.50 -4.35
CA GLY A 13 -22.11 33.37 -3.41
C GLY A 13 -20.78 32.67 -3.22
N ILE A 14 -19.80 32.88 -4.12
CA ILE A 14 -18.59 32.06 -4.17
C ILE A 14 -17.32 32.81 -3.73
N PHE A 15 -17.28 34.15 -3.80
CA PHE A 15 -16.07 34.90 -3.46
C PHE A 15 -16.38 36.06 -2.48
N GLY A 16 -15.70 36.03 -1.32
CA GLY A 16 -15.76 37.11 -0.34
C GLY A 16 -15.30 38.45 -0.93
N THR A 17 -15.76 39.54 -0.32
CA THR A 17 -15.75 40.96 -0.79
C THR A 17 -14.38 41.59 -1.10
N GLY A 18 -13.27 40.86 -1.09
CA GLY A 18 -11.91 41.40 -1.25
C GLY A 18 -11.34 41.43 -2.69
N LEU A 19 -11.97 40.81 -3.68
CA LEU A 19 -11.43 40.69 -5.04
C LEU A 19 -12.03 41.67 -6.08
N TRP A 20 -12.96 42.54 -5.70
CA TRP A 20 -13.66 43.43 -6.62
C TRP A 20 -12.80 44.54 -7.23
N SER A 21 -11.75 44.99 -6.55
CA SER A 21 -10.88 46.06 -7.08
C SER A 21 -9.97 45.64 -8.25
N VAL A 22 -9.83 44.34 -8.48
CA VAL A 22 -8.98 43.81 -9.57
C VAL A 22 -9.83 43.47 -10.81
N LEU A 23 -11.13 43.21 -10.64
CA LEU A 23 -12.02 42.79 -11.73
C LEU A 23 -12.63 43.96 -12.51
N ASP A 24 -12.79 45.14 -11.89
CA ASP A 24 -13.36 46.34 -12.54
C ASP A 24 -12.46 46.91 -13.66
N ASN A 25 -11.16 46.61 -13.65
CA ASN A 25 -10.22 47.05 -14.69
C ASN A 25 -10.12 46.14 -15.92
N LEU A 26 -10.78 44.99 -15.92
CA LEU A 26 -10.70 43.97 -16.98
C LEU A 26 -11.96 43.84 -17.85
N CYS A 27 -13.02 44.59 -17.53
CA CYS A 27 -14.30 44.47 -18.23
C CYS A 27 -14.45 45.56 -19.30
N VAL A 28 -13.70 45.49 -20.38
CA VAL A 28 -14.03 46.19 -21.64
C VAL A 28 -14.61 45.14 -22.59
N LEU A 29 -15.91 45.01 -22.55
CA LEU A 29 -16.71 44.16 -23.45
C LEU A 29 -16.59 44.63 -24.91
N LYS A 30 -15.80 43.94 -25.72
CA LYS A 30 -16.02 43.91 -27.18
C LYS A 30 -16.93 42.70 -27.50
N ARG A 31 -18.01 43.01 -28.23
CA ARG A 31 -19.11 42.11 -28.60
C ARG A 31 -18.60 40.74 -29.06
N GLY A 32 -19.04 39.68 -28.44
CA GLY A 32 -19.15 38.33 -29.02
C GLY A 32 -18.12 37.27 -28.65
N LYS A 33 -17.14 37.53 -27.74
CA LYS A 33 -16.27 36.48 -27.21
C LYS A 33 -16.15 36.61 -25.68
N PRO A 34 -16.19 35.48 -24.93
CA PRO A 34 -15.96 35.53 -23.49
C PRO A 34 -14.53 36.02 -23.19
N PRO A 35 -14.29 36.73 -22.08
CA PRO A 35 -12.98 37.23 -21.69
C PRO A 35 -11.98 36.07 -21.62
N VAL A 36 -10.73 36.31 -22.06
CA VAL A 36 -9.64 35.28 -22.02
C VAL A 36 -9.43 34.76 -20.59
N ALA A 37 -9.67 35.59 -19.58
CA ALA A 37 -9.66 35.20 -18.18
C ALA A 37 -10.75 34.16 -17.83
N TRP A 38 -11.94 34.27 -18.41
CA TRP A 38 -13.04 33.31 -18.21
C TRP A 38 -12.73 31.95 -18.85
N LEU A 39 -12.16 31.95 -20.05
CA LEU A 39 -11.66 30.74 -20.72
C LEU A 39 -10.47 30.10 -19.99
N ALA A 40 -9.66 30.92 -19.30
CA ALA A 40 -8.56 30.42 -18.47
C ALA A 40 -9.09 29.80 -17.16
N THR A 41 -10.09 30.41 -16.52
CA THR A 41 -10.75 29.85 -15.32
C THR A 41 -11.55 28.59 -15.66
N GLU A 42 -12.30 28.55 -16.78
CA GLU A 42 -12.95 27.30 -17.22
C GLU A 42 -11.94 26.20 -17.57
N LYS A 43 -10.82 26.55 -18.23
CA LYS A 43 -9.75 25.59 -18.49
C LYS A 43 -9.08 25.10 -17.21
N ILE A 44 -8.88 25.96 -16.22
CA ILE A 44 -8.37 25.61 -14.90
C ILE A 44 -9.41 24.72 -14.17
N PHE A 45 -10.70 25.11 -14.21
CA PHE A 45 -11.79 24.32 -13.61
C PHE A 45 -12.01 22.95 -14.30
N MET A 46 -11.92 22.89 -15.64
CA MET A 46 -11.93 21.61 -16.38
C MET A 46 -10.67 20.79 -16.18
N THR A 47 -9.53 21.42 -15.89
CA THR A 47 -8.26 20.72 -15.63
C THR A 47 -8.25 20.13 -14.20
N LEU A 48 -8.94 20.76 -13.25
CA LEU A 48 -9.14 20.22 -11.89
C LEU A 48 -10.10 19.02 -11.85
N LYS A 49 -10.97 18.84 -12.86
CA LYS A 49 -11.90 17.71 -12.94
C LYS A 49 -11.28 16.39 -13.43
N SER A 50 -10.01 16.33 -13.82
CA SER A 50 -9.37 15.08 -14.23
C SER A 50 -7.92 15.02 -13.75
N VAL A 51 -7.72 14.36 -12.61
CA VAL A 51 -6.37 13.98 -12.13
C VAL A 51 -5.71 13.09 -13.18
N ARG A 52 -4.49 13.44 -13.60
CA ARG A 52 -3.73 12.63 -14.57
C ARG A 52 -2.88 11.60 -13.86
N PRO A 53 -2.90 10.32 -14.33
CA PRO A 53 -2.08 9.27 -13.73
C PRO A 53 -0.59 9.63 -13.82
N LYS A 54 0.10 9.59 -12.68
CA LYS A 54 1.54 9.85 -12.57
C LYS A 54 2.30 8.53 -12.56
N LYS A 55 3.09 8.26 -13.60
CA LYS A 55 3.85 6.99 -13.74
C LYS A 55 4.81 6.75 -12.59
N PHE A 56 5.46 7.80 -12.06
CA PHE A 56 6.40 7.67 -10.95
C PHE A 56 5.73 7.28 -9.63
N LEU A 57 4.43 7.55 -9.48
CA LEU A 57 3.61 7.08 -8.36
C LEU A 57 2.99 5.69 -8.60
N GLY A 58 3.21 5.10 -9.78
CA GLY A 58 2.65 3.78 -10.12
C GLY A 58 1.12 3.79 -10.25
N GLN A 59 0.51 4.94 -10.56
CA GLN A 59 -0.95 5.12 -10.60
C GLN A 59 -1.55 4.46 -11.84
N HIS A 60 -2.54 3.60 -11.60
CA HIS A 60 -3.46 3.03 -12.57
C HIS A 60 -4.87 3.20 -12.00
N PHE A 61 -5.64 4.15 -12.53
CA PHE A 61 -6.97 4.43 -12.02
C PHE A 61 -7.95 3.32 -12.44
N LEU A 62 -8.57 2.71 -11.45
CA LEU A 62 -9.62 1.73 -11.67
C LEU A 62 -10.88 2.47 -12.16
N LYS A 63 -11.46 2.04 -13.28
CA LYS A 63 -12.67 2.63 -13.88
C LYS A 63 -13.91 1.77 -13.76
N ASP A 64 -13.73 0.46 -13.53
CA ASP A 64 -14.83 -0.47 -13.37
C ASP A 64 -15.38 -0.40 -11.94
N GLN A 65 -16.60 0.09 -11.82
CA GLN A 65 -17.28 0.31 -10.55
C GLN A 65 -17.65 -1.00 -9.84
N ASN A 66 -17.94 -2.08 -10.59
CA ASN A 66 -18.24 -3.38 -9.99
C ASN A 66 -16.99 -3.96 -9.34
N VAL A 67 -15.85 -3.84 -10.00
CA VAL A 67 -14.56 -4.26 -9.43
C VAL A 67 -14.20 -3.41 -8.23
N ALA A 68 -14.38 -2.08 -8.30
CA ALA A 68 -14.14 -1.17 -7.18
C ALA A 68 -15.00 -1.54 -5.96
N LYS A 69 -16.29 -1.78 -6.19
CA LYS A 69 -17.21 -2.22 -5.14
C LYS A 69 -16.80 -3.57 -4.56
N ALA A 70 -16.47 -4.55 -5.41
CA ALA A 70 -16.03 -5.88 -4.96
C ALA A 70 -14.76 -5.81 -4.09
N ILE A 71 -13.82 -4.91 -4.42
CA ILE A 71 -12.61 -4.68 -3.59
C ILE A 71 -13.01 -4.06 -2.25
N ALA A 72 -13.81 -3.00 -2.25
CA ALA A 72 -14.27 -2.35 -1.02
C ALA A 72 -15.08 -3.30 -0.13
N ASP A 73 -15.88 -4.21 -0.72
CA ASP A 73 -16.66 -5.20 0.01
C ASP A 73 -15.80 -6.26 0.72
N THR A 74 -14.54 -6.45 0.33
CA THR A 74 -13.63 -7.36 1.05
C THR A 74 -13.38 -6.93 2.49
N VAL A 75 -13.57 -5.64 2.81
CA VAL A 75 -13.46 -5.08 4.17
C VAL A 75 -14.54 -5.64 5.10
N ASP A 76 -15.70 -6.06 4.58
CA ASP A 76 -16.82 -6.56 5.40
C ASP A 76 -16.49 -7.88 6.10
N ALA A 77 -15.55 -8.65 5.57
CA ALA A 77 -15.04 -9.86 6.21
C ALA A 77 -13.90 -9.61 7.22
N CYS A 78 -13.46 -8.34 7.37
CA CYS A 78 -12.51 -7.92 8.40
C CYS A 78 -13.27 -7.50 9.68
N PRO A 79 -12.59 -7.42 10.85
CA PRO A 79 -13.20 -6.90 12.08
C PRO A 79 -13.87 -5.53 11.88
N ASP A 80 -14.93 -5.24 12.65
CA ASP A 80 -15.65 -3.96 12.57
C ASP A 80 -14.91 -2.86 13.36
N ILE A 81 -13.82 -2.40 12.79
CA ILE A 81 -12.91 -1.38 13.32
C ILE A 81 -12.64 -0.32 12.24
N PRO A 82 -11.99 0.82 12.58
CA PRO A 82 -11.62 1.85 11.61
C PRO A 82 -10.92 1.30 10.35
N VAL A 83 -10.99 2.04 9.26
CA VAL A 83 -10.40 1.68 7.96
C VAL A 83 -9.44 2.78 7.52
N LEU A 84 -8.23 2.39 7.12
CA LEU A 84 -7.28 3.27 6.43
C LEU A 84 -7.15 2.83 4.97
N GLU A 85 -7.56 3.69 4.04
CA GLU A 85 -7.34 3.49 2.61
C GLU A 85 -6.02 4.12 2.18
N VAL A 86 -5.16 3.35 1.51
CA VAL A 86 -3.87 3.82 0.99
C VAL A 86 -3.98 4.10 -0.50
N GLY A 87 -3.70 5.35 -0.90
CA GLY A 87 -3.72 5.79 -2.28
C GLY A 87 -5.13 5.79 -2.88
N PRO A 88 -6.09 6.52 -2.30
CA PRO A 88 -7.47 6.60 -2.80
C PRO A 88 -7.56 7.16 -4.22
N GLY A 89 -6.56 7.95 -4.65
CA GLY A 89 -6.59 8.64 -5.93
C GLY A 89 -7.82 9.53 -6.06
N MET A 90 -8.68 9.25 -7.04
CA MET A 90 -9.96 9.94 -7.22
C MET A 90 -11.12 9.33 -6.40
N GLY A 91 -10.84 8.56 -5.35
CA GLY A 91 -11.85 8.03 -4.45
C GLY A 91 -12.69 6.87 -5.00
N VAL A 92 -12.17 6.12 -5.98
CA VAL A 92 -12.93 5.06 -6.63
C VAL A 92 -13.32 3.92 -5.68
N LEU A 93 -12.51 3.60 -4.68
CA LEU A 93 -12.86 2.67 -3.61
C LEU A 93 -13.55 3.41 -2.45
N THR A 94 -13.08 4.60 -2.13
CA THR A 94 -13.56 5.46 -1.04
C THR A 94 -15.08 5.60 -1.05
N GLN A 95 -15.69 5.83 -2.24
CA GLN A 95 -17.15 5.96 -2.39
C GLN A 95 -17.94 4.73 -1.89
N TYR A 96 -17.33 3.54 -1.88
CA TYR A 96 -17.93 2.31 -1.38
C TYR A 96 -17.52 1.99 0.06
N LEU A 97 -16.44 2.59 0.58
CA LEU A 97 -16.02 2.46 1.97
C LEU A 97 -16.85 3.35 2.91
N LEU A 98 -17.11 4.59 2.50
CA LEU A 98 -17.86 5.57 3.30
C LEU A 98 -19.25 5.09 3.76
N PRO A 99 -20.08 4.43 2.91
CA PRO A 99 -21.39 3.93 3.33
C PRO A 99 -21.34 2.82 4.38
N LYS A 100 -20.18 2.19 4.61
CA LYS A 100 -20.02 1.06 5.54
C LYS A 100 -20.08 1.45 7.02
N LYS A 101 -20.24 2.75 7.32
CA LYS A 101 -20.39 3.32 8.68
C LYS A 101 -19.22 3.02 9.62
N ARG A 102 -18.03 2.80 9.06
CA ARG A 102 -16.77 2.69 9.81
C ARG A 102 -16.06 4.03 9.78
N GLU A 103 -15.34 4.38 10.84
CA GLU A 103 -14.42 5.52 10.80
C GLU A 103 -13.40 5.26 9.70
N THR A 104 -13.46 6.06 8.62
CA THR A 104 -12.62 5.87 7.44
C THR A 104 -11.70 7.06 7.28
N LYS A 105 -10.40 6.80 7.20
CA LYS A 105 -9.37 7.77 6.81
C LYS A 105 -8.70 7.32 5.53
N VAL A 106 -8.19 8.28 4.79
CA VAL A 106 -7.45 8.02 3.55
C VAL A 106 -6.07 8.69 3.63
N VAL A 107 -5.04 8.04 3.09
CA VAL A 107 -3.71 8.63 2.98
C VAL A 107 -3.30 8.72 1.52
N GLU A 108 -2.97 9.94 1.07
CA GLU A 108 -2.62 10.23 -0.31
C GLU A 108 -1.41 11.18 -0.38
N ILE A 109 -0.45 10.87 -1.23
CA ILE A 109 0.76 11.68 -1.43
C ILE A 109 0.62 12.66 -2.59
N ASP A 110 -0.33 12.41 -3.50
CA ASP A 110 -0.56 13.23 -4.67
C ASP A 110 -1.50 14.39 -4.35
N PHE A 111 -0.96 15.59 -4.29
CA PHE A 111 -1.72 16.81 -3.98
C PHE A 111 -2.91 17.09 -4.93
N GLU A 112 -2.82 16.68 -6.22
CA GLU A 112 -3.94 16.83 -7.17
C GLU A 112 -5.08 15.88 -6.78
N SER A 113 -4.75 14.65 -6.37
CA SER A 113 -5.73 13.69 -5.86
C SER A 113 -6.34 14.16 -4.54
N VAL A 114 -5.53 14.73 -3.63
CA VAL A 114 -6.02 15.32 -2.37
C VAL A 114 -7.00 16.46 -2.63
N ALA A 115 -6.66 17.38 -3.54
CA ALA A 115 -7.55 18.49 -3.91
C ALA A 115 -8.88 17.98 -4.49
N TYR A 116 -8.81 16.96 -5.36
CA TYR A 116 -10.00 16.31 -5.91
C TYR A 116 -10.86 15.66 -4.83
N LEU A 117 -10.24 14.94 -3.87
CA LEU A 117 -10.95 14.28 -2.78
C LEU A 117 -11.68 15.28 -1.86
N ARG A 118 -11.06 16.43 -1.57
CA ARG A 118 -11.69 17.50 -0.78
C ARG A 118 -12.90 18.09 -1.46
N GLU A 119 -12.86 18.23 -2.79
CA GLU A 119 -13.98 18.77 -3.57
C GLU A 119 -15.13 17.75 -3.68
N GLU A 120 -14.83 16.51 -4.05
CA GLU A 120 -15.85 15.49 -4.36
C GLU A 120 -16.38 14.76 -3.10
N TYR A 121 -15.59 14.73 -2.01
CA TYR A 121 -15.93 14.06 -0.75
C TYR A 121 -15.76 15.01 0.46
N PRO A 122 -16.56 16.10 0.58
CA PRO A 122 -16.39 17.07 1.68
C PRO A 122 -16.48 16.44 3.08
N GLN A 123 -17.20 15.32 3.23
CA GLN A 123 -17.32 14.58 4.48
C GLN A 123 -16.01 13.91 4.92
N LEU A 124 -14.99 13.84 4.05
CA LEU A 124 -13.67 13.32 4.36
C LEU A 124 -12.65 14.39 4.76
N GLU A 125 -12.97 15.69 4.71
CA GLU A 125 -12.01 16.80 4.85
C GLU A 125 -11.02 16.58 6.03
N GLU A 126 -11.54 16.24 7.20
CA GLU A 126 -10.74 16.00 8.41
C GLU A 126 -10.07 14.62 8.44
N ASN A 127 -10.42 13.75 7.51
CA ASN A 127 -9.96 12.35 7.42
C ASN A 127 -9.00 12.10 6.26
N ILE A 128 -8.66 13.14 5.49
CA ILE A 128 -7.65 13.07 4.44
C ILE A 128 -6.28 13.37 5.05
N ILE A 129 -5.38 12.39 4.99
CA ILE A 129 -4.00 12.50 5.42
C ILE A 129 -3.15 12.73 4.18
N GLU A 130 -2.65 13.95 4.01
CA GLU A 130 -1.74 14.30 2.91
C GLU A 130 -0.29 13.97 3.33
N ASP A 131 0.12 12.71 3.13
CA ASP A 131 1.44 12.21 3.55
C ASP A 131 1.89 11.00 2.72
N ASP A 132 3.17 10.66 2.85
CA ASP A 132 3.76 9.41 2.35
C ASP A 132 3.47 8.28 3.34
N PHE A 133 2.59 7.34 2.95
CA PHE A 133 2.26 6.19 3.79
C PHE A 133 3.50 5.47 4.32
N LEU A 134 4.57 5.37 3.54
CA LEU A 134 5.78 4.66 3.97
C LEU A 134 6.56 5.39 5.08
N LYS A 135 6.36 6.69 5.23
CA LYS A 135 7.07 7.53 6.23
C LYS A 135 6.24 7.84 7.47
N MET A 136 4.90 7.86 7.35
CA MET A 136 4.02 8.24 8.46
C MET A 136 4.10 7.25 9.63
N HIS A 137 3.80 7.74 10.82
CA HIS A 137 3.68 6.95 12.05
C HIS A 137 2.24 6.47 12.23
N LEU A 138 2.00 5.16 12.02
CA LEU A 138 0.64 4.60 11.97
C LEU A 138 -0.07 4.60 13.32
N GLU A 139 0.67 4.62 14.44
CA GLU A 139 0.12 4.72 15.80
C GLU A 139 -0.70 5.99 16.04
N HIS A 140 -0.43 7.05 15.27
CA HIS A 140 -1.18 8.31 15.41
C HIS A 140 -2.46 8.36 14.58
N THR A 141 -2.61 7.46 13.60
CA THR A 141 -3.70 7.50 12.62
C THR A 141 -5.08 7.42 13.28
N PHE A 142 -5.26 6.50 14.23
CA PHE A 142 -6.50 6.30 14.96
C PHE A 142 -6.30 6.33 16.50
N GLY A 143 -5.29 7.07 16.96
CA GLY A 143 -4.99 7.20 18.39
C GLY A 143 -4.58 5.87 19.05
N GLY A 144 -3.80 5.04 18.36
CA GLY A 144 -3.34 3.73 18.84
C GLY A 144 -4.39 2.62 18.72
N ARG A 145 -5.59 2.89 18.19
CA ARG A 145 -6.62 1.87 17.96
C ARG A 145 -6.27 1.03 16.73
N PRO A 146 -6.55 -0.29 16.75
CA PRO A 146 -6.44 -1.15 15.58
C PRO A 146 -7.33 -0.66 14.41
N PHE A 147 -6.89 -0.94 13.18
CA PHE A 147 -7.61 -0.58 11.97
C PHE A 147 -7.39 -1.60 10.83
N VAL A 148 -8.31 -1.62 9.89
CA VAL A 148 -8.18 -2.38 8.63
C VAL A 148 -7.39 -1.53 7.64
N LEU A 149 -6.37 -2.12 7.02
CA LEU A 149 -5.63 -1.50 5.93
C LEU A 149 -6.24 -1.95 4.59
N THR A 150 -6.59 -1.01 3.71
CA THR A 150 -7.15 -1.34 2.39
C THR A 150 -6.65 -0.39 1.31
N GLY A 151 -6.86 -0.76 0.04
CA GLY A 151 -6.55 0.10 -1.08
C GLY A 151 -6.41 -0.61 -2.43
N ASN A 152 -6.37 0.20 -3.48
CA ASN A 152 -5.78 -0.18 -4.76
C ASN A 152 -4.29 0.18 -4.68
N TYR A 153 -3.48 -0.72 -4.08
CA TYR A 153 -2.11 -0.39 -3.70
C TYR A 153 -1.22 -0.05 -4.92
N PRO A 154 -0.43 1.05 -4.85
CA PRO A 154 0.52 1.38 -5.91
C PRO A 154 1.53 0.24 -6.13
N TYR A 155 1.68 -0.20 -7.39
CA TYR A 155 2.45 -1.41 -7.72
C TYR A 155 3.94 -1.30 -7.37
N ASN A 156 4.51 -0.11 -7.51
CA ASN A 156 5.93 0.14 -7.27
C ASN A 156 6.33 0.05 -5.79
N ILE A 157 5.38 0.20 -4.86
CA ILE A 157 5.64 0.20 -3.42
C ILE A 157 4.87 -0.88 -2.64
N SER A 158 4.09 -1.74 -3.31
CA SER A 158 3.23 -2.72 -2.63
C SER A 158 3.99 -3.62 -1.66
N SER A 159 5.18 -4.09 -2.01
CA SER A 159 6.02 -4.87 -1.08
C SER A 159 6.45 -4.07 0.15
N GLN A 160 6.74 -2.77 -0.01
CA GLN A 160 7.13 -1.90 1.10
C GLN A 160 5.95 -1.64 2.04
N ILE A 161 4.73 -1.49 1.48
CA ILE A 161 3.50 -1.38 2.26
C ILE A 161 3.33 -2.61 3.17
N PHE A 162 3.56 -3.83 2.65
CA PHE A 162 3.44 -5.05 3.46
C PHE A 162 4.56 -5.20 4.49
N PHE A 163 5.77 -4.74 4.21
CA PHE A 163 6.81 -4.70 5.25
C PHE A 163 6.43 -3.71 6.36
N LYS A 164 5.90 -2.55 6.01
CA LYS A 164 5.39 -1.60 7.00
C LYS A 164 4.21 -2.18 7.78
N MET A 165 3.27 -2.86 7.12
CA MET A 165 2.19 -3.60 7.79
C MET A 165 2.74 -4.58 8.84
N LEU A 166 3.80 -5.33 8.52
CA LEU A 166 4.44 -6.24 9.48
C LEU A 166 5.05 -5.52 10.68
N ASP A 167 5.63 -4.34 10.48
CA ASP A 167 6.19 -3.55 11.57
C ASP A 167 5.10 -2.96 12.49
N TYR A 168 3.88 -2.76 11.98
CA TYR A 168 2.70 -2.27 12.70
C TYR A 168 1.61 -3.34 12.86
N ARG A 169 1.95 -4.64 12.84
CA ARG A 169 1.01 -5.76 12.84
C ARG A 169 0.02 -5.77 14.01
N GLU A 170 0.42 -5.20 15.14
CA GLU A 170 -0.45 -5.11 16.33
C GLU A 170 -1.60 -4.10 16.12
N LEU A 171 -1.43 -3.13 15.22
CA LEU A 171 -2.46 -2.18 14.84
C LEU A 171 -3.26 -2.60 13.61
N ILE A 172 -2.78 -3.59 12.83
CA ILE A 172 -3.38 -3.98 11.56
C ILE A 172 -3.79 -5.45 11.60
N PRO A 173 -4.92 -5.79 12.26
CA PRO A 173 -5.39 -7.17 12.34
C PRO A 173 -5.93 -7.71 11.01
N CYS A 174 -6.27 -6.84 10.05
CA CYS A 174 -6.71 -7.22 8.72
C CYS A 174 -6.19 -6.24 7.68
N CYS A 175 -5.67 -6.77 6.59
CA CYS A 175 -5.28 -6.01 5.41
C CYS A 175 -5.91 -6.65 4.18
N THR A 176 -6.59 -5.85 3.36
CA THR A 176 -7.20 -6.34 2.12
C THR A 176 -7.02 -5.33 1.01
N GLY A 177 -7.14 -5.74 -0.25
CA GLY A 177 -7.03 -4.82 -1.38
C GLY A 177 -6.37 -5.44 -2.60
N MET A 178 -6.14 -4.58 -3.59
CA MET A 178 -5.66 -4.99 -4.90
C MET A 178 -4.18 -4.67 -5.09
N ILE A 179 -3.45 -5.66 -5.66
CA ILE A 179 -2.02 -5.59 -5.98
C ILE A 179 -1.74 -6.27 -7.33
N GLN A 180 -0.50 -6.23 -7.79
CA GLN A 180 -0.10 -7.04 -8.93
C GLN A 180 -0.30 -8.53 -8.63
N LYS A 181 -0.83 -9.28 -9.62
CA LYS A 181 -1.10 -10.71 -9.49
C LYS A 181 0.13 -11.51 -9.03
N GLU A 182 1.30 -11.23 -9.59
CA GLU A 182 2.55 -11.89 -9.20
C GLU A 182 2.89 -11.70 -7.72
N VAL A 183 2.62 -10.50 -7.17
CA VAL A 183 2.86 -10.21 -5.73
C VAL A 183 1.84 -10.95 -4.87
N ALA A 184 0.57 -11.02 -5.30
CA ALA A 184 -0.47 -11.79 -4.62
C ALA A 184 -0.14 -13.30 -4.59
N GLU A 185 0.30 -13.84 -5.73
CA GLU A 185 0.74 -15.23 -5.84
C GLU A 185 1.94 -15.52 -4.92
N ARG A 186 2.88 -14.57 -4.78
CA ARG A 186 4.00 -14.72 -3.83
C ARG A 186 3.53 -14.74 -2.38
N LEU A 187 2.63 -13.83 -2.01
CA LEU A 187 2.11 -13.74 -0.64
C LEU A 187 1.38 -15.02 -0.24
N ALA A 188 0.55 -15.59 -1.14
CA ALA A 188 -0.23 -16.80 -0.90
C ALA A 188 0.53 -18.11 -1.21
N ALA A 189 1.78 -18.02 -1.69
CA ALA A 189 2.56 -19.17 -2.13
C ALA A 189 2.88 -20.13 -0.98
N LYS A 190 2.79 -21.43 -1.26
CA LYS A 190 3.23 -22.49 -0.34
C LYS A 190 4.70 -22.87 -0.58
N PRO A 191 5.40 -23.41 0.42
CA PRO A 191 6.74 -23.97 0.26
C PRO A 191 6.82 -24.95 -0.93
N GLY A 192 7.95 -24.92 -1.63
CA GLY A 192 8.20 -25.79 -2.79
C GLY A 192 7.80 -25.20 -4.14
N CYS A 193 7.03 -24.13 -4.17
CA CYS A 193 6.65 -23.51 -5.44
C CYS A 193 7.57 -22.33 -5.84
N LYS A 194 7.59 -22.04 -7.16
CA LYS A 194 8.42 -20.96 -7.73
C LYS A 194 8.09 -19.57 -7.17
N ALA A 195 6.84 -19.31 -6.81
CA ALA A 195 6.42 -18.01 -6.30
C ALA A 195 6.84 -17.77 -4.84
N TYR A 196 7.07 -18.83 -4.05
CA TYR A 196 7.44 -18.74 -2.65
C TYR A 196 8.77 -17.99 -2.45
N GLY A 197 8.78 -17.02 -1.54
CA GLY A 197 9.92 -16.12 -1.35
C GLY A 197 9.90 -15.37 -0.03
N ILE A 198 10.70 -14.31 0.08
CA ILE A 198 10.85 -13.50 1.30
C ILE A 198 9.50 -13.05 1.85
N LEU A 199 8.65 -12.46 0.99
CA LEU A 199 7.32 -11.99 1.41
C LEU A 199 6.42 -13.13 1.89
N SER A 200 6.50 -14.31 1.24
CA SER A 200 5.72 -15.48 1.66
C SER A 200 6.05 -15.87 3.10
N VAL A 201 7.35 -16.03 3.42
CA VAL A 201 7.79 -16.43 4.76
C VAL A 201 7.43 -15.38 5.80
N LEU A 202 7.81 -14.11 5.56
CA LEU A 202 7.66 -13.07 6.57
C LEU A 202 6.20 -12.68 6.82
N VAL A 203 5.35 -12.69 5.77
CA VAL A 203 3.92 -12.39 5.94
C VAL A 203 3.18 -13.56 6.56
N GLN A 204 3.40 -14.81 6.06
CA GLN A 204 2.71 -15.99 6.57
C GLN A 204 3.12 -16.39 8.00
N LEU A 205 4.20 -15.84 8.53
CA LEU A 205 4.53 -15.93 9.95
C LEU A 205 3.43 -15.30 10.83
N TRP A 206 2.81 -14.22 10.36
CA TRP A 206 1.91 -13.39 11.15
C TRP A 206 0.49 -13.30 10.60
N TYR A 207 0.27 -13.66 9.33
CA TYR A 207 -1.00 -13.52 8.64
C TYR A 207 -1.36 -14.76 7.83
N ASP A 208 -2.61 -15.15 7.89
CA ASP A 208 -3.22 -16.02 6.92
C ASP A 208 -3.54 -15.23 5.66
N VAL A 209 -3.13 -15.75 4.51
CA VAL A 209 -3.25 -15.04 3.22
C VAL A 209 -4.25 -15.75 2.32
N GLU A 210 -5.29 -15.02 1.93
CA GLU A 210 -6.30 -15.48 0.99
C GLU A 210 -6.17 -14.76 -0.36
N TYR A 211 -6.05 -15.52 -1.44
CA TYR A 211 -6.17 -15.01 -2.80
C TYR A 211 -7.64 -15.02 -3.20
N LEU A 212 -8.28 -13.85 -3.29
CA LEU A 212 -9.73 -13.75 -3.48
C LEU A 212 -10.12 -13.87 -4.95
N PHE A 213 -9.62 -12.99 -5.82
CA PHE A 213 -9.91 -13.01 -7.25
C PHE A 213 -8.88 -12.25 -8.09
N THR A 214 -8.85 -12.57 -9.38
CA THR A 214 -8.00 -11.90 -10.38
C THR A 214 -8.75 -10.73 -11.02
N VAL A 215 -8.02 -9.66 -11.35
CA VAL A 215 -8.54 -8.47 -12.04
C VAL A 215 -7.77 -8.25 -13.34
N GLU A 216 -8.49 -8.10 -14.45
CA GLU A 216 -7.91 -7.94 -15.77
C GLU A 216 -7.46 -6.48 -16.02
N PRO A 217 -6.41 -6.26 -16.84
CA PRO A 217 -5.88 -4.92 -17.10
C PRO A 217 -6.87 -3.95 -17.74
N GLY A 218 -7.86 -4.45 -18.46
CA GLY A 218 -8.84 -3.62 -19.20
C GLY A 218 -9.73 -2.73 -18.33
N VAL A 219 -9.80 -3.00 -17.01
CA VAL A 219 -10.61 -2.22 -16.06
C VAL A 219 -9.90 -0.96 -15.53
N PHE A 220 -8.67 -0.70 -15.99
CA PHE A 220 -7.87 0.47 -15.56
C PHE A 220 -7.68 1.50 -16.67
N ASN A 221 -7.34 2.72 -16.28
CA ASN A 221 -6.89 3.78 -17.16
C ASN A 221 -5.67 4.51 -16.55
N PRO A 222 -4.47 4.44 -17.17
CA PRO A 222 -4.12 3.55 -18.28
C PRO A 222 -4.07 2.08 -17.83
N PRO A 223 -4.28 1.12 -18.75
CA PRO A 223 -4.20 -0.30 -18.40
C PRO A 223 -2.75 -0.67 -18.04
N PRO A 224 -2.53 -1.42 -16.93
CA PRO A 224 -1.23 -1.96 -16.59
C PRO A 224 -0.83 -3.07 -17.58
N LYS A 225 0.48 -3.37 -17.64
CA LYS A 225 1.00 -4.46 -18.49
C LYS A 225 0.77 -5.85 -17.89
N VAL A 226 0.34 -5.92 -16.64
CA VAL A 226 0.17 -7.16 -15.86
C VAL A 226 -1.22 -7.22 -15.26
N LYS A 227 -1.70 -8.43 -14.99
CA LYS A 227 -2.94 -8.63 -14.24
C LYS A 227 -2.76 -8.22 -12.79
N SER A 228 -3.87 -7.89 -12.15
CA SER A 228 -3.95 -7.63 -10.72
C SER A 228 -4.65 -8.77 -10.01
N ALA A 229 -4.58 -8.78 -8.70
CA ALA A 229 -5.36 -9.68 -7.86
C ALA A 229 -5.74 -8.99 -6.56
N VAL A 230 -6.86 -9.39 -6.01
CA VAL A 230 -7.34 -8.96 -4.70
C VAL A 230 -7.02 -10.04 -3.69
N ILE A 231 -6.46 -9.63 -2.58
CA ILE A 231 -6.07 -10.49 -1.46
C ILE A 231 -6.72 -10.01 -0.17
N ARG A 232 -6.78 -10.89 0.81
CA ARG A 232 -7.03 -10.57 2.21
C ARG A 232 -5.98 -11.26 3.07
N MET A 233 -5.47 -10.53 4.05
CA MET A 233 -4.51 -11.02 5.03
C MET A 233 -5.10 -10.75 6.42
N THR A 234 -5.33 -11.81 7.18
CA THR A 234 -5.88 -11.75 8.54
C THR A 234 -4.82 -12.19 9.53
N ARG A 235 -4.61 -11.43 10.63
CA ARG A 235 -3.71 -11.85 11.70
C ARG A 235 -4.05 -13.26 12.16
N ASN A 236 -3.03 -14.12 12.19
CA ASN A 236 -3.15 -15.47 12.74
C ASN A 236 -2.94 -15.45 14.26
N GLU A 237 -3.00 -16.63 14.89
CA GLU A 237 -2.89 -16.77 16.34
C GLU A 237 -1.47 -16.64 16.89
N ALA A 238 -0.46 -16.41 16.03
CA ALA A 238 0.92 -16.28 16.47
C ALA A 238 1.10 -15.03 17.35
N THR A 239 1.41 -15.25 18.62
CA THR A 239 1.67 -14.21 19.62
C THR A 239 3.14 -13.82 19.69
N SER A 240 4.04 -14.70 19.20
CA SER A 240 5.48 -14.47 19.11
C SER A 240 6.06 -15.11 17.87
N CYS A 241 7.23 -14.62 17.46
CA CYS A 241 7.98 -15.20 16.33
C CYS A 241 8.53 -16.61 16.65
N GLY A 242 8.69 -16.96 17.92
CA GLY A 242 9.35 -18.21 18.34
C GLY A 242 10.88 -18.21 18.18
N CYS A 243 11.47 -17.09 17.71
CA CYS A 243 12.91 -16.87 17.53
C CYS A 243 13.24 -15.36 17.54
N ASP A 244 14.52 -15.00 17.43
CA ASP A 244 14.90 -13.60 17.18
C ASP A 244 14.41 -13.15 15.79
N GLU A 245 13.45 -12.23 15.77
CA GLU A 245 12.83 -11.76 14.52
C GLU A 245 13.83 -11.03 13.60
N ARG A 246 14.82 -10.33 14.17
CA ARG A 246 15.83 -9.61 13.38
C ARG A 246 16.74 -10.62 12.68
N LEU A 247 17.15 -11.65 13.42
CA LEU A 247 17.96 -12.73 12.87
C LEU A 247 17.17 -13.54 11.82
N LEU A 248 15.90 -13.84 12.07
CA LEU A 248 15.01 -14.49 11.10
C LEU A 248 14.94 -13.69 9.78
N ARG A 249 14.70 -12.39 9.85
CA ARG A 249 14.69 -11.52 8.66
C ARG A 249 16.03 -11.58 7.89
N ARG A 250 17.17 -11.66 8.60
CA ARG A 250 18.50 -11.80 7.99
C ARG A 250 18.67 -13.18 7.34
N VAL A 251 18.31 -14.26 8.02
CA VAL A 251 18.34 -15.63 7.50
C VAL A 251 17.52 -15.75 6.22
N VAL A 252 16.24 -15.33 6.27
CA VAL A 252 15.34 -15.39 5.12
C VAL A 252 15.87 -14.55 3.96
N LYS A 253 16.24 -13.29 4.19
CA LYS A 253 16.73 -12.39 3.14
C LYS A 253 18.02 -12.91 2.50
N THR A 254 19.00 -13.36 3.30
CA THR A 254 20.29 -13.83 2.80
C THR A 254 20.14 -15.09 1.97
N THR A 255 19.30 -16.02 2.42
CA THR A 255 19.12 -17.30 1.72
C THR A 255 18.34 -17.13 0.42
N PHE A 256 17.25 -16.34 0.40
CA PHE A 256 16.50 -16.06 -0.82
C PHE A 256 17.25 -15.19 -1.84
N ASN A 257 18.18 -14.35 -1.43
CA ASN A 257 19.08 -13.64 -2.35
C ASN A 257 19.97 -14.60 -3.15
N GLN A 258 20.19 -15.81 -2.62
CA GLN A 258 20.91 -16.90 -3.28
C GLN A 258 20.01 -18.11 -3.56
N ARG A 259 18.75 -17.86 -3.90
CA ARG A 259 17.66 -18.84 -4.04
C ARG A 259 18.02 -20.14 -4.75
N ARG A 260 18.89 -20.09 -5.76
CA ARG A 260 19.30 -21.27 -6.53
C ARG A 260 20.31 -22.15 -5.82
N LYS A 261 20.95 -21.67 -4.74
CA LYS A 261 21.89 -22.44 -3.93
C LYS A 261 21.16 -23.22 -2.83
N MET A 262 21.76 -24.29 -2.37
CA MET A 262 21.38 -24.99 -1.14
C MET A 262 21.58 -24.06 0.07
N MET A 263 20.84 -24.27 1.15
CA MET A 263 20.94 -23.48 2.38
C MET A 263 22.37 -23.43 2.92
N ARG A 264 23.09 -24.55 2.94
CA ARG A 264 24.52 -24.62 3.35
C ARG A 264 25.42 -23.64 2.60
N GLY A 265 25.11 -23.35 1.34
CA GLY A 265 25.89 -22.39 0.53
C GLY A 265 25.41 -20.94 0.72
N SER A 266 24.11 -20.74 0.89
CA SER A 266 23.52 -19.40 1.03
C SER A 266 23.66 -18.82 2.45
N LEU A 267 23.87 -19.65 3.48
CA LEU A 267 24.12 -19.22 4.86
C LEU A 267 25.57 -18.77 5.12
N LYS A 268 26.54 -19.22 4.33
CA LYS A 268 27.97 -18.86 4.53
C LYS A 268 28.20 -17.34 4.67
N PRO A 269 27.61 -16.47 3.81
CA PRO A 269 27.78 -15.03 3.97
C PRO A 269 27.16 -14.49 5.27
N LEU A 270 26.08 -15.10 5.75
CA LEU A 270 25.45 -14.71 7.01
C LEU A 270 26.36 -15.03 8.20
N PHE A 271 26.92 -16.26 8.25
CA PHE A 271 27.87 -16.62 9.29
C PHE A 271 29.10 -15.72 9.29
N ALA A 272 29.67 -15.44 8.11
CA ALA A 272 30.81 -14.52 8.02
C ALA A 272 30.50 -13.12 8.58
N GLN A 273 29.28 -12.61 8.36
CA GLN A 273 28.85 -11.34 8.94
C GLN A 273 28.65 -11.43 10.45
N LEU A 274 28.04 -12.51 10.95
CA LEU A 274 27.80 -12.72 12.38
C LEU A 274 29.13 -12.89 13.15
N ASP A 275 30.09 -13.65 12.59
CA ASP A 275 31.43 -13.81 13.14
C ASP A 275 32.13 -12.44 13.26
N GLN A 276 32.08 -11.65 12.19
CA GLN A 276 32.66 -10.30 12.20
C GLN A 276 32.03 -9.39 13.26
N GLU A 277 30.69 -9.42 13.40
CA GLU A 277 29.97 -8.66 14.40
C GLU A 277 30.36 -9.04 15.84
N GLN A 278 30.78 -10.31 16.05
CA GLN A 278 31.24 -10.85 17.34
C GLN A 278 32.76 -10.80 17.52
N GLY A 279 33.52 -10.26 16.55
CA GLY A 279 34.99 -10.22 16.59
C GLY A 279 35.65 -11.60 16.45
N ARG A 280 34.95 -12.59 15.89
CA ARG A 280 35.44 -13.95 15.65
C ARG A 280 36.11 -14.03 14.29
N THR A 281 37.06 -14.99 14.15
CA THR A 281 37.58 -15.33 12.84
C THR A 281 36.51 -16.07 12.03
N ALA A 282 36.28 -15.63 10.79
CA ALA A 282 35.28 -16.24 9.92
C ALA A 282 35.58 -17.73 9.68
N GLY A 283 34.59 -18.60 9.89
CA GLY A 283 34.71 -20.06 9.70
C GLY A 283 34.38 -20.84 10.98
N GLY A 284 34.48 -22.14 10.94
CA GLY A 284 34.21 -22.99 12.12
C GLY A 284 32.80 -23.60 12.12
N HIS A 285 31.92 -23.26 11.16
CA HIS A 285 30.54 -23.74 11.11
C HIS A 285 30.34 -24.96 10.17
N ALA A 286 31.39 -25.76 9.94
CA ALA A 286 31.35 -26.86 8.98
C ALA A 286 30.32 -27.93 9.37
N ASP A 287 30.29 -28.32 10.64
CA ASP A 287 29.38 -29.34 11.16
C ASP A 287 27.94 -28.88 11.11
N PHE A 288 27.70 -27.62 11.48
CA PHE A 288 26.38 -27.01 11.33
C PHE A 288 25.91 -27.04 9.88
N LEU A 289 26.77 -26.63 8.94
CA LEU A 289 26.44 -26.56 7.51
C LEU A 289 26.32 -27.96 6.85
N ALA A 290 26.74 -29.04 7.52
CA ALA A 290 26.58 -30.43 7.06
C ALA A 290 25.18 -31.01 7.36
N GLN A 291 24.38 -30.34 8.17
CA GLN A 291 23.04 -30.83 8.56
C GLN A 291 22.14 -31.12 7.34
N PRO A 292 21.32 -32.20 7.38
CA PRO A 292 20.48 -32.62 6.25
C PRO A 292 19.51 -31.53 5.75
N LEU A 293 18.91 -30.73 6.67
CA LEU A 293 18.01 -29.63 6.32
C LEU A 293 18.69 -28.64 5.37
N LEU A 294 20.01 -28.42 5.53
CA LEU A 294 20.75 -27.40 4.78
C LEU A 294 21.14 -27.86 3.38
N THR A 295 20.80 -29.09 2.99
CA THR A 295 20.90 -29.58 1.60
C THR A 295 19.71 -29.09 0.75
N LYS A 296 18.59 -28.67 1.38
CA LYS A 296 17.43 -28.08 0.70
C LYS A 296 17.74 -26.67 0.16
N ARG A 297 16.88 -26.19 -0.74
CA ARG A 297 16.89 -24.79 -1.19
C ARG A 297 15.92 -23.95 -0.35
N PRO A 298 16.10 -22.61 -0.27
CA PRO A 298 15.23 -21.75 0.54
C PRO A 298 13.73 -21.91 0.27
N GLU A 299 13.35 -22.06 -1.00
CA GLU A 299 11.93 -22.23 -1.36
C GLU A 299 11.31 -23.54 -0.87
N GLN A 300 12.09 -24.50 -0.43
CA GLN A 300 11.60 -25.79 0.07
C GLN A 300 11.34 -25.79 1.58
N LEU A 301 11.74 -24.73 2.29
CA LEU A 301 11.57 -24.60 3.72
C LEU A 301 10.23 -23.95 4.04
N SER A 302 9.50 -24.51 5.00
CA SER A 302 8.31 -23.90 5.59
C SER A 302 8.69 -22.72 6.48
N VAL A 303 7.68 -21.94 6.90
CA VAL A 303 7.87 -20.87 7.89
C VAL A 303 8.45 -21.44 9.20
N GLN A 304 7.95 -22.62 9.65
CA GLN A 304 8.47 -23.28 10.84
C GLN A 304 9.92 -23.72 10.67
N ASP A 305 10.29 -24.29 9.51
CA ASP A 305 11.69 -24.65 9.23
C ASP A 305 12.63 -23.43 9.34
N PHE A 306 12.16 -22.24 8.92
CA PHE A 306 12.93 -21.00 9.05
C PHE A 306 13.05 -20.52 10.51
N ILE A 307 12.02 -20.69 11.34
CA ILE A 307 12.06 -20.42 12.78
C ILE A 307 13.06 -21.32 13.46
N ASP A 308 12.95 -22.64 13.22
CA ASP A 308 13.84 -23.66 13.81
C ASP A 308 15.29 -23.44 13.39
N LEU A 309 15.52 -23.14 12.11
CA LEU A 309 16.82 -22.80 11.58
C LEU A 309 17.41 -21.54 12.22
N THR A 310 16.57 -20.51 12.45
CA THR A 310 17.02 -19.26 13.07
C THR A 310 17.48 -19.52 14.51
N ASN A 311 16.72 -20.29 15.27
CA ASN A 311 17.10 -20.71 16.62
C ASN A 311 18.40 -21.52 16.60
N ALA A 312 18.56 -22.44 15.65
CA ALA A 312 19.79 -23.22 15.52
C ALA A 312 21.00 -22.34 15.17
N VAL A 313 20.85 -21.35 14.27
CA VAL A 313 21.90 -20.36 13.96
C VAL A 313 22.25 -19.53 15.20
N GLU A 314 21.26 -19.11 15.98
CA GLU A 314 21.50 -18.35 17.23
C GLU A 314 22.29 -19.18 18.25
N GLN A 315 21.95 -20.47 18.41
CA GLN A 315 22.69 -21.36 19.31
C GLN A 315 24.14 -21.61 18.82
N GLU A 316 24.34 -21.87 17.55
CA GLU A 316 25.66 -21.99 16.94
C GLU A 316 26.55 -20.77 17.18
N MET A 317 25.93 -19.56 17.16
CA MET A 317 26.66 -18.31 17.40
C MET A 317 26.93 -18.05 18.89
N LYS A 318 26.29 -18.76 19.83
CA LYS A 318 26.53 -18.64 21.28
C LYS A 318 27.60 -19.61 21.79
N GLY A 319 27.80 -20.74 21.10
CA GLY A 319 28.85 -21.75 21.38
C GLY A 319 30.18 -21.30 20.83
#